data_75c0107e4ed7910aefe93a2ab48271c2
#
_entry.id   75c0107e4ed7910aefe93a2ab48271c2
#
_cell.length_a   1.000
_cell.length_b   1.000
_cell.length_c   1.000
_cell.angle_alpha   90.00
_cell.angle_beta   90.00
_cell.angle_gamma   90.00
#
_symmetry.space_group_name_H-M   'P 1'
#
loop_
_entity.id
_entity.type
_entity.pdbx_description
1 polymer ?
#
loop_
_entity_poly.entity_id
_entity_poly.type
_entity_poly.pdbx_seq_one_letter_code
_entity_poly.pdbx_strand_id
1 'polypeptide(L)'
;MISVIIASALFAGVSSYNENIPADYAFLLQVFDYSITVFFTIEILIRIFAERSLVNFFKDGWNVFDFLIVSISLIPIGGAESVFVVRLLRIVRILRIITVVPAFRHIIDSLVKTIPRVGFIALLMFIFIYIWGALGTLFFDEIDPEHWGNIGVAMLTLVQVATYDDWGAIMWELIVVYPIAWIYFVSFIIVNAVVLLNMVIGVIVDVMTKESRDGFMPDADK
;
A
#
# COMPACT_ATOMS: atom_id res chain seq x y z
N MET A 1 1.36 15.66 20.59
CA MET A 1 0.79 14.98 19.40
C MET A 1 1.17 13.52 19.30
N ILE A 2 2.44 13.16 19.18
CA ILE A 2 2.89 11.75 19.04
C ILE A 2 2.31 10.87 20.16
N SER A 3 2.38 11.32 21.41
CA SER A 3 1.85 10.57 22.56
C SER A 3 0.33 10.29 22.47
N VAL A 4 -0.43 11.24 21.92
CA VAL A 4 -1.89 11.07 21.72
C VAL A 4 -2.17 10.06 20.62
N ILE A 5 -1.38 10.07 19.54
CA ILE A 5 -1.51 9.09 18.45
C ILE A 5 -1.15 7.68 18.93
N ILE A 6 -0.05 7.55 19.69
CA ILE A 6 0.36 6.25 20.25
C ILE A 6 -0.71 5.75 21.24
N ALA A 7 -1.21 6.61 22.13
CA ALA A 7 -2.29 6.24 23.05
C ALA A 7 -3.55 5.80 22.30
N SER A 8 -3.94 6.50 21.23
CA SER A 8 -5.05 6.12 20.36
C SER A 8 -4.84 4.76 19.69
N ALA A 9 -3.60 4.49 19.25
CA ALA A 9 -3.23 3.22 18.61
C ALA A 9 -3.32 2.04 19.59
N LEU A 10 -2.71 2.18 20.76
CA LEU A 10 -2.78 1.16 21.83
C LEU A 10 -4.23 0.90 22.25
N PHE A 11 -4.99 1.96 22.36
CA PHE A 11 -6.40 1.90 22.70
C PHE A 11 -7.24 1.17 21.65
N ALA A 12 -7.05 1.48 20.36
CA ALA A 12 -7.70 0.79 19.26
C ALA A 12 -7.36 -0.71 19.25
N GLY A 13 -6.11 -1.07 19.56
CA GLY A 13 -5.66 -2.46 19.69
C GLY A 13 -6.37 -3.18 20.83
N VAL A 14 -6.40 -2.60 22.03
CA VAL A 14 -7.07 -3.19 23.20
C VAL A 14 -8.57 -3.34 22.99
N SER A 15 -9.23 -2.33 22.40
CA SER A 15 -10.67 -2.38 22.13
C SER A 15 -11.06 -3.40 21.06
N SER A 16 -10.13 -3.77 20.18
CA SER A 16 -10.36 -4.80 19.15
C SER A 16 -10.17 -6.22 19.65
N TYR A 17 -9.37 -6.41 20.70
CA TYR A 17 -9.05 -7.73 21.24
C TYR A 17 -10.16 -8.33 22.12
N ASN A 18 -10.98 -7.51 22.77
CA ASN A 18 -11.89 -7.97 23.80
C ASN A 18 -13.36 -7.67 23.45
N GLU A 19 -14.10 -8.67 22.97
CA GLU A 19 -15.53 -8.56 22.65
C GLU A 19 -16.42 -8.50 23.89
N ASN A 20 -15.90 -8.88 25.09
CA ASN A 20 -16.61 -8.94 26.36
C ASN A 20 -16.14 -7.87 27.37
N ILE A 21 -16.00 -6.62 26.91
CA ILE A 21 -15.64 -5.51 27.81
C ILE A 21 -16.84 -5.21 28.70
N PRO A 22 -16.69 -5.17 30.06
CA PRO A 22 -17.75 -4.74 30.95
C PRO A 22 -18.29 -3.35 30.57
N ALA A 23 -19.61 -3.14 30.76
CA ALA A 23 -20.28 -1.93 30.30
C ALA A 23 -19.66 -0.62 30.84
N ASP A 24 -19.11 -0.65 32.05
CA ASP A 24 -18.45 0.50 32.70
C ASP A 24 -17.19 0.93 31.95
N TYR A 25 -16.40 -0.04 31.45
CA TYR A 25 -15.22 0.25 30.65
C TYR A 25 -15.58 0.64 29.21
N ALA A 26 -16.64 0.09 28.64
CA ALA A 26 -17.11 0.45 27.29
C ALA A 26 -17.46 1.94 27.20
N PHE A 27 -18.09 2.50 28.23
CA PHE A 27 -18.39 3.93 28.29
C PHE A 27 -17.12 4.78 28.34
N LEU A 28 -16.17 4.45 29.21
CA LEU A 28 -14.88 5.16 29.29
C LEU A 28 -14.12 5.12 27.97
N LEU A 29 -14.13 3.96 27.33
CA LEU A 29 -13.53 3.76 26.02
C LEU A 29 -14.17 4.65 24.97
N GLN A 30 -15.47 4.76 24.94
CA GLN A 30 -16.21 5.61 24.00
C GLN A 30 -15.93 7.11 24.22
N VAL A 31 -15.89 7.56 25.47
CA VAL A 31 -15.56 8.94 25.84
C VAL A 31 -14.13 9.29 25.40
N PHE A 32 -13.18 8.37 25.61
CA PHE A 32 -11.80 8.56 25.21
C PHE A 32 -11.65 8.68 23.68
N ASP A 33 -12.30 7.79 22.92
CA ASP A 33 -12.30 7.81 21.46
C ASP A 33 -12.90 9.12 20.90
N TYR A 34 -14.00 9.57 21.51
CA TYR A 34 -14.63 10.83 21.14
C TYR A 34 -13.73 12.03 21.44
N SER A 35 -13.06 12.03 22.59
CA SER A 35 -12.12 13.09 22.99
C SER A 35 -10.94 13.21 22.01
N ILE A 36 -10.40 12.08 21.57
CA ILE A 36 -9.34 12.04 20.56
C ILE A 36 -9.83 12.60 19.23
N THR A 37 -11.03 12.23 18.79
CA THR A 37 -11.63 12.74 17.55
C THR A 37 -11.83 14.25 17.61
N VAL A 38 -12.37 14.76 18.70
CA VAL A 38 -12.56 16.19 18.93
C VAL A 38 -11.21 16.92 18.94
N PHE A 39 -10.21 16.37 19.63
CA PHE A 39 -8.86 16.96 19.66
C PHE A 39 -8.28 17.12 18.25
N PHE A 40 -8.34 16.07 17.43
CA PHE A 40 -7.83 16.12 16.07
C PHE A 40 -8.65 17.02 15.14
N THR A 41 -9.96 17.09 15.36
CA THR A 41 -10.82 18.01 14.60
C THR A 41 -10.46 19.46 14.91
N ILE A 42 -10.28 19.80 16.19
CA ILE A 42 -9.85 21.14 16.60
C ILE A 42 -8.47 21.49 15.99
N GLU A 43 -7.55 20.55 16.01
CA GLU A 43 -6.21 20.74 15.43
C GLU A 43 -6.28 21.07 13.93
N ILE A 44 -7.06 20.29 13.15
CA ILE A 44 -7.23 20.57 11.71
C ILE A 44 -7.89 21.93 11.48
N LEU A 45 -8.92 22.26 12.26
CA LEU A 45 -9.55 23.58 12.17
C LEU A 45 -8.55 24.70 12.43
N ILE A 46 -7.73 24.59 13.48
CA ILE A 46 -6.68 25.57 13.78
C ILE A 46 -5.71 25.69 12.61
N ARG A 47 -5.28 24.58 11.98
CA ARG A 47 -4.39 24.63 10.81
C ARG A 47 -5.07 25.31 9.62
N ILE A 48 -6.34 25.02 9.35
CA ILE A 48 -7.11 25.66 8.27
C ILE A 48 -7.18 27.18 8.51
N PHE A 49 -7.46 27.62 9.76
CA PHE A 49 -7.54 29.04 10.09
C PHE A 49 -6.17 29.72 10.13
N ALA A 50 -5.09 28.99 10.43
CA ALA A 50 -3.73 29.51 10.42
C ALA A 50 -3.22 29.75 8.99
N GLU A 51 -3.68 28.97 8.03
CA GLU A 51 -3.43 29.20 6.61
C GLU A 51 -4.33 30.34 6.12
N ARG A 52 -3.74 31.40 5.60
CA ARG A 52 -4.47 32.60 5.13
C ARG A 52 -5.49 32.32 4.02
N SER A 53 -5.47 31.14 3.40
CA SER A 53 -6.36 30.74 2.30
C SER A 53 -6.58 29.23 2.33
N LEU A 54 -7.85 28.82 2.22
CA LEU A 54 -8.25 27.41 2.04
C LEU A 54 -7.53 26.77 0.85
N VAL A 55 -7.35 27.52 -0.24
CA VAL A 55 -6.65 27.04 -1.43
C VAL A 55 -5.20 26.67 -1.11
N ASN A 56 -4.52 27.44 -0.27
CA ASN A 56 -3.15 27.14 0.12
C ASN A 56 -3.07 25.91 1.03
N PHE A 57 -4.04 25.74 1.93
CA PHE A 57 -4.14 24.55 2.77
C PHE A 57 -4.24 23.25 1.93
N PHE A 58 -5.10 23.23 0.90
CA PHE A 58 -5.29 22.07 0.03
C PHE A 58 -4.20 21.88 -1.03
N LYS A 59 -3.26 22.82 -1.20
CA LYS A 59 -2.08 22.62 -2.04
C LYS A 59 -1.02 21.75 -1.38
N ASP A 60 -0.97 21.71 -0.05
CA ASP A 60 -0.06 20.81 0.67
C ASP A 60 -0.69 19.41 0.79
N GLY A 61 -0.10 18.42 0.15
CA GLY A 61 -0.57 17.03 0.17
C GLY A 61 -0.66 16.44 1.59
N TRP A 62 0.21 16.86 2.51
CA TRP A 62 0.18 16.40 3.89
C TRP A 62 -1.00 16.99 4.68
N ASN A 63 -1.37 18.23 4.42
CA ASN A 63 -2.57 18.83 4.99
C ASN A 63 -3.85 18.17 4.47
N VAL A 64 -3.88 17.83 3.16
CA VAL A 64 -4.99 17.07 2.56
C VAL A 64 -5.11 15.68 3.19
N PHE A 65 -3.99 14.99 3.37
CA PHE A 65 -3.97 13.67 4.00
C PHE A 65 -4.52 13.70 5.43
N ASP A 66 -4.05 14.64 6.27
CA ASP A 66 -4.55 14.83 7.64
C ASP A 66 -6.04 15.18 7.65
N PHE A 67 -6.47 16.07 6.74
CA PHE A 67 -7.88 16.45 6.60
C PHE A 67 -8.76 15.26 6.24
N LEU A 68 -8.34 14.43 5.29
CA LEU A 68 -9.08 13.23 4.88
C LEU A 68 -9.24 12.25 6.03
N ILE A 69 -8.17 11.96 6.79
CA ILE A 69 -8.23 11.04 7.93
C ILE A 69 -9.24 11.53 8.99
N VAL A 70 -9.24 12.84 9.29
CA VAL A 70 -10.18 13.39 10.28
C VAL A 70 -11.60 13.40 9.72
N SER A 71 -11.79 13.81 8.47
CA SER A 71 -13.12 13.85 7.82
C SER A 71 -13.76 12.47 7.78
N ILE A 72 -13.02 11.44 7.39
CA ILE A 72 -13.49 10.05 7.38
C ILE A 72 -13.86 9.60 8.80
N SER A 73 -13.11 10.05 9.82
CA SER A 73 -13.38 9.71 11.22
C SER A 73 -14.64 10.39 11.79
N LEU A 74 -15.14 11.43 11.14
CA LEU A 74 -16.35 12.16 11.54
C LEU A 74 -17.63 11.64 10.86
N ILE A 75 -17.51 10.76 9.85
CA ILE A 75 -18.69 10.23 9.15
C ILE A 75 -19.50 9.34 10.12
N PRO A 76 -20.76 9.70 10.44
CA PRO A 76 -21.62 8.86 11.24
C PRO A 76 -22.10 7.68 10.40
N ILE A 77 -21.53 6.51 10.64
CA ILE A 77 -21.91 5.28 9.93
C ILE A 77 -22.95 4.58 10.80
N GLY A 78 -24.20 4.53 10.34
CA GLY A 78 -25.33 3.85 11.00
C GLY A 78 -25.62 2.50 10.34
N GLY A 79 -25.94 1.47 11.14
CA GLY A 79 -26.34 0.15 10.66
C GLY A 79 -25.52 -1.00 11.25
N ALA A 80 -25.97 -2.25 11.09
CA ALA A 80 -25.31 -3.44 11.66
C ALA A 80 -23.91 -3.70 11.08
N GLU A 81 -23.65 -3.30 9.83
CA GLU A 81 -22.33 -3.40 9.18
C GLU A 81 -21.35 -2.31 9.68
N SER A 82 -21.85 -1.34 10.45
CA SER A 82 -21.07 -0.19 10.92
C SER A 82 -19.97 -0.53 11.90
N VAL A 83 -20.11 -1.61 12.69
CA VAL A 83 -19.13 -1.96 13.74
C VAL A 83 -17.75 -2.24 13.14
N PHE A 84 -17.68 -2.99 12.04
CA PHE A 84 -16.43 -3.28 11.36
C PHE A 84 -15.80 -2.01 10.76
N VAL A 85 -16.59 -1.19 10.08
CA VAL A 85 -16.11 0.06 9.47
C VAL A 85 -15.62 1.05 10.53
N VAL A 86 -16.35 1.20 11.64
CA VAL A 86 -15.91 2.05 12.77
C VAL A 86 -14.58 1.58 13.34
N ARG A 87 -14.36 0.26 13.48
CA ARG A 87 -13.07 -0.29 13.90
C ARG A 87 -11.95 0.06 12.92
N LEU A 88 -12.20 -0.10 11.60
CA LEU A 88 -11.23 0.29 10.57
C LEU A 88 -10.88 1.78 10.64
N LEU A 89 -11.88 2.65 10.82
CA LEU A 89 -11.65 4.09 10.91
C LEU A 89 -10.80 4.48 12.12
N ARG A 90 -10.92 3.76 13.24
CA ARG A 90 -10.04 3.95 14.39
C ARG A 90 -8.59 3.59 14.06
N ILE A 91 -8.38 2.51 13.30
CA ILE A 91 -7.04 2.07 12.88
C ILE A 91 -6.44 3.10 11.91
N VAL A 92 -7.22 3.62 10.95
CA VAL A 92 -6.75 4.62 9.97
C VAL A 92 -6.19 5.88 10.64
N ARG A 93 -6.69 6.27 11.83
CA ARG A 93 -6.14 7.42 12.58
C ARG A 93 -4.66 7.25 12.95
N ILE A 94 -4.17 6.02 13.06
CA ILE A 94 -2.75 5.73 13.36
C ILE A 94 -1.86 6.25 12.23
N LEU A 95 -2.36 6.29 10.98
CA LEU A 95 -1.61 6.80 9.82
C LEU A 95 -1.19 8.27 10.00
N ARG A 96 -1.82 9.02 10.91
CA ARG A 96 -1.38 10.39 11.25
C ARG A 96 0.04 10.45 11.84
N ILE A 97 0.59 9.34 12.33
CA ILE A 97 1.98 9.29 12.76
C ILE A 97 2.93 9.67 11.62
N ILE A 98 2.53 9.37 10.37
CA ILE A 98 3.32 9.68 9.16
C ILE A 98 3.46 11.19 8.99
N THR A 99 2.39 11.94 9.25
CA THR A 99 2.40 13.41 9.10
C THR A 99 3.07 14.13 10.26
N VAL A 100 3.08 13.53 11.44
CA VAL A 100 3.62 14.15 12.66
C VAL A 100 5.12 13.89 12.81
N VAL A 101 5.62 12.75 12.34
CA VAL A 101 7.04 12.39 12.42
C VAL A 101 7.77 12.77 11.14
N PRO A 102 8.68 13.78 11.18
CA PRO A 102 9.36 14.27 9.98
C PRO A 102 10.11 13.17 9.20
N ALA A 103 10.70 12.20 9.90
CA ALA A 103 11.41 11.09 9.27
C ALA A 103 10.47 10.26 8.37
N PHE A 104 9.23 10.01 8.80
CA PHE A 104 8.26 9.28 7.99
C PHE A 104 7.81 10.08 6.77
N ARG A 105 7.61 11.40 6.92
CA ARG A 105 7.32 12.27 5.77
C ARG A 105 8.42 12.17 4.72
N HIS A 106 9.69 12.28 5.11
CA HIS A 106 10.82 12.17 4.18
C HIS A 106 10.85 10.81 3.45
N ILE A 107 10.56 9.73 4.16
CA ILE A 107 10.50 8.38 3.55
C ILE A 107 9.37 8.34 2.51
N ILE A 108 8.17 8.78 2.87
CA ILE A 108 7.02 8.77 1.96
C ILE A 108 7.23 9.71 0.77
N ASP A 109 7.76 10.92 0.99
CA ASP A 109 8.08 11.86 -0.11
C ASP A 109 9.08 11.25 -1.09
N SER A 110 10.08 10.54 -0.58
CA SER A 110 11.08 9.83 -1.41
C SER A 110 10.44 8.69 -2.21
N LEU A 111 9.55 7.90 -1.58
CA LEU A 111 8.80 6.85 -2.26
C LEU A 111 7.91 7.43 -3.36
N VAL A 112 7.13 8.47 -3.07
CA VAL A 112 6.24 9.11 -4.05
C VAL A 112 7.03 9.69 -5.23
N LYS A 113 8.19 10.31 -4.99
CA LYS A 113 9.08 10.79 -6.06
C LYS A 113 9.65 9.66 -6.94
N THR A 114 9.70 8.45 -6.42
CA THR A 114 10.19 7.27 -7.15
C THR A 114 9.11 6.61 -8.00
N ILE A 115 7.83 6.76 -7.66
CA ILE A 115 6.68 6.16 -8.36
C ILE A 115 6.73 6.36 -9.89
N PRO A 116 6.98 7.56 -10.45
CA PRO A 116 6.99 7.74 -11.90
C PRO A 116 8.03 6.87 -12.60
N ARG A 117 9.19 6.64 -11.97
CA ARG A 117 10.26 5.79 -12.54
C ARG A 117 9.88 4.31 -12.51
N VAL A 118 9.34 3.86 -11.38
CA VAL A 118 8.86 2.48 -11.21
C VAL A 118 7.61 2.23 -12.05
N GLY A 119 6.78 3.25 -12.28
CA GLY A 119 5.54 3.16 -13.03
C GLY A 119 5.71 2.64 -14.46
N PHE A 120 6.78 3.06 -15.17
CA PHE A 120 7.07 2.54 -16.52
C PHE A 120 7.45 1.06 -16.49
N ILE A 121 8.19 0.62 -15.47
CA ILE A 121 8.56 -0.79 -15.30
C ILE A 121 7.32 -1.60 -14.94
N ALA A 122 6.47 -1.09 -14.05
CA ALA A 122 5.21 -1.73 -13.68
C ALA A 122 4.27 -1.84 -14.89
N LEU A 123 4.20 -0.82 -15.75
CA LEU A 123 3.44 -0.88 -16.99
C LEU A 123 3.98 -1.95 -17.95
N LEU A 124 5.31 -2.04 -18.10
CA LEU A 124 5.93 -3.08 -18.92
C LEU A 124 5.62 -4.47 -18.38
N MET A 125 5.74 -4.66 -17.07
CA MET A 125 5.37 -5.92 -16.40
C MET A 125 3.89 -6.25 -16.57
N PHE A 126 3.00 -5.26 -16.46
CA PHE A 126 1.57 -5.45 -16.69
C PHE A 126 1.29 -5.95 -18.12
N ILE A 127 1.91 -5.31 -19.14
CA ILE A 127 1.77 -5.73 -20.53
C ILE A 127 2.30 -7.15 -20.73
N PHE A 128 3.44 -7.47 -20.14
CA PHE A 128 4.03 -8.80 -20.21
C PHE A 128 3.12 -9.86 -19.56
N ILE A 129 2.63 -9.62 -18.35
CA ILE A 129 1.70 -10.51 -17.66
C ILE A 129 0.39 -10.64 -18.45
N TYR A 130 -0.10 -9.56 -19.06
CA TYR A 130 -1.30 -9.60 -19.90
C TYR A 130 -1.13 -10.51 -21.12
N ILE A 131 0.00 -10.39 -21.86
CA ILE A 131 0.28 -11.22 -23.02
C ILE A 131 0.40 -12.69 -22.64
N TRP A 132 1.18 -12.99 -21.57
CA TRP A 132 1.27 -14.37 -21.07
C TRP A 132 -0.05 -14.88 -20.53
N GLY A 133 -0.81 -14.06 -19.83
CA GLY A 133 -2.15 -14.40 -19.34
C GLY A 133 -3.10 -14.76 -20.47
N ALA A 134 -3.12 -13.98 -21.55
CA ALA A 134 -3.93 -14.30 -22.74
C ALA A 134 -3.51 -15.63 -23.40
N LEU A 135 -2.19 -15.89 -23.50
CA LEU A 135 -1.67 -17.17 -24.00
C LEU A 135 -2.04 -18.32 -23.05
N GLY A 136 -1.92 -18.10 -21.73
CA GLY A 136 -2.27 -19.12 -20.75
C GLY A 136 -3.76 -19.47 -20.79
N THR A 137 -4.64 -18.48 -20.88
CA THR A 137 -6.07 -18.71 -21.07
C THR A 137 -6.34 -19.48 -22.37
N LEU A 138 -5.68 -19.12 -23.48
CA LEU A 138 -5.89 -19.81 -24.74
C LEU A 138 -5.46 -21.28 -24.75
N PHE A 139 -4.43 -21.63 -23.98
CA PHE A 139 -3.88 -22.99 -23.97
C PHE A 139 -4.42 -23.89 -22.86
N PHE A 140 -4.85 -23.31 -21.73
CA PHE A 140 -5.06 -24.06 -20.50
C PHE A 140 -6.46 -23.89 -19.88
N ASP A 141 -7.36 -23.04 -20.43
CA ASP A 141 -8.69 -22.77 -19.87
C ASP A 141 -9.57 -24.00 -19.73
N GLU A 142 -9.50 -24.95 -20.68
CA GLU A 142 -10.25 -26.21 -20.66
C GLU A 142 -9.64 -27.25 -19.69
N ILE A 143 -8.32 -27.14 -19.39
CA ILE A 143 -7.60 -28.11 -18.57
C ILE A 143 -7.68 -27.73 -17.09
N ASP A 144 -7.49 -26.46 -16.81
CA ASP A 144 -7.46 -25.90 -15.46
C ASP A 144 -8.17 -24.53 -15.43
N PRO A 145 -9.52 -24.54 -15.46
CA PRO A 145 -10.30 -23.30 -15.44
C PRO A 145 -10.16 -22.50 -14.14
N GLU A 146 -9.68 -23.10 -13.07
CA GLU A 146 -9.46 -22.41 -11.79
C GLU A 146 -8.33 -21.37 -11.91
N HIS A 147 -7.25 -21.70 -12.61
CA HIS A 147 -6.10 -20.82 -12.81
C HIS A 147 -6.10 -20.08 -14.15
N TRP A 148 -6.84 -20.57 -15.17
CA TRP A 148 -6.74 -20.07 -16.56
C TRP A 148 -8.09 -19.78 -17.21
N GLY A 149 -9.22 -19.98 -16.52
CA GLY A 149 -10.57 -19.89 -17.11
C GLY A 149 -10.98 -18.50 -17.63
N ASN A 150 -10.25 -17.45 -17.28
CA ASN A 150 -10.37 -16.13 -17.90
C ASN A 150 -9.09 -15.33 -17.70
N ILE A 151 -8.93 -14.27 -18.51
CA ILE A 151 -7.71 -13.47 -18.51
C ILE A 151 -7.40 -12.80 -17.14
N GLY A 152 -8.43 -12.41 -16.39
CA GLY A 152 -8.24 -11.81 -15.06
C GLY A 152 -7.64 -12.80 -14.06
N VAL A 153 -8.17 -14.03 -14.03
CA VAL A 153 -7.66 -15.12 -13.20
C VAL A 153 -6.26 -15.53 -13.66
N ALA A 154 -6.04 -15.70 -14.97
CA ALA A 154 -4.73 -16.02 -15.54
C ALA A 154 -3.66 -14.97 -15.18
N MET A 155 -4.01 -13.69 -15.20
CA MET A 155 -3.10 -12.63 -14.75
C MET A 155 -2.77 -12.73 -13.25
N LEU A 156 -3.74 -13.05 -12.40
CA LEU A 156 -3.50 -13.25 -10.95
C LEU A 156 -2.60 -14.46 -10.72
N THR A 157 -2.83 -15.56 -11.43
CA THR A 157 -1.97 -16.75 -11.41
C THR A 157 -0.54 -16.40 -11.83
N LEU A 158 -0.37 -15.59 -12.88
CA LEU A 158 0.95 -15.16 -13.31
C LEU A 158 1.63 -14.19 -12.34
N VAL A 159 0.88 -13.35 -11.62
CA VAL A 159 1.42 -12.54 -10.51
C VAL A 159 1.96 -13.46 -9.41
N GLN A 160 1.24 -14.53 -9.05
CA GLN A 160 1.70 -15.55 -8.12
C GLN A 160 2.98 -16.22 -8.63
N VAL A 161 3.00 -16.70 -9.89
CA VAL A 161 4.20 -17.28 -10.53
C VAL A 161 5.37 -16.29 -10.56
N ALA A 162 5.11 -14.98 -10.79
CA ALA A 162 6.14 -13.95 -10.79
C ALA A 162 6.81 -13.76 -9.42
N THR A 163 6.12 -14.04 -8.34
CA THR A 163 6.68 -14.07 -6.97
C THR A 163 7.34 -15.41 -6.62
N TYR A 164 7.43 -16.33 -7.57
CA TYR A 164 7.93 -17.69 -7.41
C TYR A 164 7.13 -18.55 -6.43
N ASP A 165 5.87 -18.18 -6.18
CA ASP A 165 4.97 -18.88 -5.29
C ASP A 165 4.22 -19.98 -6.05
N ASP A 166 4.35 -21.21 -5.59
CA ASP A 166 3.63 -22.44 -6.00
C ASP A 166 3.58 -22.74 -7.52
N TRP A 167 4.42 -22.05 -8.33
CA TRP A 167 4.43 -22.20 -9.79
C TRP A 167 4.67 -23.66 -10.24
N GLY A 168 5.42 -24.42 -9.45
CA GLY A 168 5.73 -25.80 -9.72
C GLY A 168 4.49 -26.69 -9.64
N ALA A 169 3.62 -26.52 -8.63
CA ALA A 169 2.40 -27.28 -8.49
C ALA A 169 1.45 -27.03 -9.68
N ILE A 170 1.20 -25.75 -9.99
CA ILE A 170 0.37 -25.34 -11.14
C ILE A 170 0.90 -25.93 -12.45
N MET A 171 2.22 -25.86 -12.65
CA MET A 171 2.86 -26.44 -13.84
C MET A 171 2.70 -27.95 -13.92
N TRP A 172 2.92 -28.67 -12.80
CA TRP A 172 2.84 -30.14 -12.81
C TRP A 172 1.43 -30.67 -13.11
N GLU A 173 0.38 -29.99 -12.67
CA GLU A 173 -1.00 -30.34 -13.01
C GLU A 173 -1.24 -30.24 -14.53
N LEU A 174 -0.72 -29.19 -15.17
CA LEU A 174 -0.86 -29.02 -16.62
C LEU A 174 0.00 -29.97 -17.45
N ILE A 175 1.22 -30.31 -16.98
CA ILE A 175 2.13 -31.21 -17.70
C ILE A 175 1.51 -32.61 -17.91
N VAL A 176 0.65 -33.08 -16.99
CA VAL A 176 -0.03 -34.36 -17.10
C VAL A 176 -0.86 -34.44 -18.38
N VAL A 177 -1.49 -33.35 -18.79
CA VAL A 177 -2.33 -33.26 -20.00
C VAL A 177 -1.55 -32.66 -21.16
N TYR A 178 -0.69 -31.64 -20.89
CA TYR A 178 0.06 -30.88 -21.88
C TYR A 178 1.55 -30.94 -21.57
N PRO A 179 2.30 -31.94 -22.03
CA PRO A 179 3.70 -32.13 -21.65
C PRO A 179 4.63 -30.95 -21.97
N ILE A 180 4.23 -30.06 -22.88
CA ILE A 180 5.02 -28.86 -23.28
C ILE A 180 4.77 -27.67 -22.36
N ALA A 181 3.82 -27.73 -21.44
CA ALA A 181 3.47 -26.61 -20.54
C ALA A 181 4.68 -26.04 -19.76
N TRP A 182 5.68 -26.86 -19.45
CA TRP A 182 6.90 -26.39 -18.79
C TRP A 182 7.64 -25.28 -19.55
N ILE A 183 7.59 -25.29 -20.88
CA ILE A 183 8.22 -24.23 -21.70
C ILE A 183 7.55 -22.89 -21.44
N TYR A 184 6.21 -22.86 -21.33
CA TYR A 184 5.44 -21.67 -21.02
C TYR A 184 5.86 -21.08 -19.66
N PHE A 185 5.90 -21.90 -18.60
CA PHE A 185 6.26 -21.44 -17.25
C PHE A 185 7.72 -21.01 -17.17
N VAL A 186 8.64 -21.83 -17.69
CA VAL A 186 10.08 -21.50 -17.65
C VAL A 186 10.40 -20.25 -18.47
N SER A 187 9.80 -20.08 -19.64
CA SER A 187 9.98 -18.85 -20.43
C SER A 187 9.44 -17.62 -19.72
N PHE A 188 8.28 -17.70 -19.06
CA PHE A 188 7.74 -16.63 -18.24
C PHE A 188 8.69 -16.27 -17.10
N ILE A 189 9.15 -17.27 -16.34
CA ILE A 189 10.04 -17.09 -15.19
C ILE A 189 11.36 -16.46 -15.62
N ILE A 190 11.97 -16.91 -16.72
CA ILE A 190 13.23 -16.34 -17.22
C ILE A 190 13.05 -14.87 -17.59
N VAL A 191 12.01 -14.52 -18.36
CA VAL A 191 11.76 -13.12 -18.73
C VAL A 191 11.46 -12.27 -17.51
N ASN A 192 10.63 -12.77 -16.59
CA ASN A 192 10.32 -12.08 -15.32
C ASN A 192 11.59 -11.84 -14.49
N ALA A 193 12.47 -12.84 -14.35
CA ALA A 193 13.75 -12.72 -13.64
C ALA A 193 14.67 -11.68 -14.26
N VAL A 194 14.77 -11.65 -15.60
CA VAL A 194 15.58 -10.66 -16.33
C VAL A 194 15.06 -9.25 -16.13
N VAL A 195 13.73 -9.04 -16.17
CA VAL A 195 13.10 -7.72 -15.91
C VAL A 195 13.36 -7.27 -14.48
N LEU A 196 13.17 -8.15 -13.50
CA LEU A 196 13.42 -7.83 -12.08
C LEU A 196 14.90 -7.52 -11.83
N LEU A 197 15.84 -8.30 -12.40
CA LEU A 197 17.27 -8.08 -12.26
C LEU A 197 17.67 -6.72 -12.82
N ASN A 198 17.18 -6.37 -14.01
CA ASN A 198 17.46 -5.07 -14.64
C ASN A 198 16.91 -3.91 -13.80
N MET A 199 15.76 -4.09 -13.15
CA MET A 199 15.20 -3.10 -12.23
C MET A 199 16.12 -2.89 -11.02
N VAL A 200 16.59 -3.98 -10.38
CA VAL A 200 17.49 -3.92 -9.22
C VAL A 200 18.82 -3.25 -9.59
N ILE A 201 19.41 -3.63 -10.72
CA ILE A 201 20.65 -3.02 -11.22
C ILE A 201 20.43 -1.53 -11.49
N GLY A 202 19.32 -1.15 -12.12
CA GLY A 202 18.99 0.25 -12.38
C GLY A 202 18.91 1.09 -11.11
N VAL A 203 18.28 0.57 -10.05
CA VAL A 203 18.18 1.24 -8.74
C VAL A 203 19.56 1.37 -8.09
N ILE A 204 20.37 0.30 -8.11
CA ILE A 204 21.72 0.31 -7.53
C ILE A 204 22.59 1.37 -8.22
N VAL A 205 22.59 1.40 -9.55
CA VAL A 205 23.35 2.37 -10.35
C VAL A 205 22.90 3.81 -10.05
N ASP A 206 21.58 4.06 -9.91
CA ASP A 206 21.06 5.41 -9.58
C ASP A 206 21.53 5.86 -8.19
N VAL A 207 21.52 4.96 -7.20
CA VAL A 207 22.01 5.24 -5.84
C VAL A 207 23.51 5.53 -5.86
N MET A 208 24.32 4.69 -6.48
CA MET A 208 25.77 4.87 -6.55
C MET A 208 26.15 6.16 -7.29
N THR A 209 25.43 6.51 -8.34
CA THR A 209 25.68 7.74 -9.11
C THR A 209 25.37 8.99 -8.29
N LYS A 210 24.32 8.96 -7.43
CA LYS A 210 23.99 10.06 -6.53
C LYS A 210 25.04 10.23 -5.45
N GLU A 211 25.45 9.16 -4.80
CA GLU A 211 26.53 9.21 -3.77
C GLU A 211 27.84 9.75 -4.35
N SER A 212 28.19 9.35 -5.58
CA SER A 212 29.38 9.88 -6.26
C SER A 212 29.28 11.37 -6.56
N ARG A 213 28.10 11.89 -6.86
CA ARG A 213 27.88 13.33 -7.13
C ARG A 213 27.93 14.14 -5.83
N ASP A 214 27.29 13.65 -4.79
CA ASP A 214 27.26 14.33 -3.49
C ASP A 214 28.63 14.28 -2.77
N GLY A 215 29.42 13.21 -2.99
CA GLY A 215 30.80 13.08 -2.48
C GLY A 215 31.85 13.87 -3.27
N PHE A 216 31.56 14.37 -4.48
CA PHE A 216 32.47 15.14 -5.32
C PHE A 216 32.23 16.66 -5.29
N MET A 217 31.25 17.15 -4.54
CA MET A 217 31.10 18.58 -4.20
C MET A 217 31.57 18.82 -2.74
N PRO A 218 32.89 19.01 -2.49
CA PRO A 218 33.33 19.57 -1.23
C PRO A 218 32.93 21.04 -1.25
N ASP A 219 32.30 21.50 -0.15
CA ASP A 219 31.91 22.87 0.19
C ASP A 219 32.66 23.94 -0.61
N ALA A 220 32.05 24.45 -1.67
CA ALA A 220 32.55 25.60 -2.41
C ALA A 220 31.98 26.92 -1.88
N ASP A 221 31.49 26.91 -0.62
CA ASP A 221 31.06 28.13 0.10
C ASP A 221 31.43 28.02 1.59
N LYS A 222 32.72 28.30 1.87
CA LYS A 222 33.18 28.80 3.17
C LYS A 222 34.08 29.98 2.96
#